data_a9305e4ba6ee7473e08aab2a3cf56f99
#
_entry.id   a9305e4ba6ee7473e08aab2a3cf56f99
#
_cell.length_a   1.000
_cell.length_b   1.000
_cell.length_c   1.000
_cell.angle_alpha   90.00
_cell.angle_beta   90.00
_cell.angle_gamma   90.00
#
_symmetry.space_group_name_H-M   'P 1'
#
loop_
_entity.id
_entity.type
_entity.pdbx_description
1 polymer ?
#
loop_
_entity_poly.entity_id
_entity_poly.type
_entity_poly.pdbx_seq_one_letter_code
_entity_poly.pdbx_strand_id
1 'polypeptide(L)'
;MTAALETYRGKVDPSEIDHMGHMNIKYYAEKFDQATWKILMAVGVTPRYVQETGKGFAVLESLTKYLHELLAGTSVLIETVLLEVTTKKVRILHRMKKKETGEIVATNELLGIHFDLKLRKSCEMPSSIFETALSYKDTN
;
A
#
# COMPACT_ATOMS: atom_id res chain seq x y z
N MET A 1 -3.62 -19.82 -3.84
CA MET A 1 -4.46 -18.87 -3.08
C MET A 1 -3.65 -17.63 -2.77
N THR A 2 -4.14 -16.47 -3.14
CA THR A 2 -3.45 -15.22 -2.82
C THR A 2 -3.80 -14.79 -1.39
N ALA A 3 -2.86 -14.09 -0.75
CA ALA A 3 -3.05 -13.54 0.58
C ALA A 3 -3.39 -12.04 0.52
N ALA A 4 -4.21 -11.67 -0.47
CA ALA A 4 -4.58 -10.27 -0.68
C ALA A 4 -5.42 -9.73 0.47
N LEU A 5 -5.09 -8.54 0.91
CA LEU A 5 -5.83 -7.82 1.94
C LEU A 5 -6.50 -6.61 1.31
N GLU A 6 -7.78 -6.40 1.61
CA GLU A 6 -8.44 -5.16 1.22
C GLU A 6 -7.93 -4.04 2.13
N THR A 7 -7.23 -3.07 1.54
CA THR A 7 -6.53 -2.02 2.28
C THR A 7 -7.16 -0.65 2.15
N TYR A 8 -8.10 -0.50 1.23
CA TYR A 8 -8.83 0.75 1.05
C TYR A 8 -10.19 0.46 0.42
N ARG A 9 -11.19 1.21 0.80
CA ARG A 9 -12.51 1.19 0.18
C ARG A 9 -13.09 2.59 0.27
N GLY A 10 -13.61 3.09 -0.85
CA GLY A 10 -14.18 4.42 -0.87
C GLY A 10 -14.85 4.72 -2.19
N LYS A 11 -15.24 5.96 -2.35
CA LYS A 11 -15.94 6.46 -3.54
C LYS A 11 -15.20 7.71 -4.02
N VAL A 12 -15.09 7.87 -5.33
CA VAL A 12 -14.47 9.06 -5.91
C VAL A 12 -15.38 10.25 -5.65
N ASP A 13 -14.87 11.24 -4.91
CA ASP A 13 -15.62 12.44 -4.56
C ASP A 13 -15.54 13.45 -5.70
N PRO A 14 -16.63 14.20 -5.97
CA PRO A 14 -16.58 15.26 -7.01
C PRO A 14 -15.45 16.26 -6.82
N SER A 15 -15.03 16.53 -5.58
CA SER A 15 -13.92 17.44 -5.30
C SER A 15 -12.56 16.91 -5.77
N GLU A 16 -12.48 15.62 -6.10
CA GLU A 16 -11.25 14.98 -6.56
C GLU A 16 -11.09 15.05 -8.08
N ILE A 17 -12.12 15.53 -8.78
CA ILE A 17 -12.11 15.63 -10.23
C ILE A 17 -11.46 16.94 -10.65
N ASP A 18 -10.51 16.88 -11.58
CA ASP A 18 -9.86 18.07 -12.09
C ASP A 18 -10.49 18.53 -13.41
N HIS A 19 -9.89 19.56 -14.04
CA HIS A 19 -10.42 20.14 -15.28
C HIS A 19 -10.38 19.17 -16.47
N MET A 20 -9.72 18.03 -16.34
CA MET A 20 -9.73 17.00 -17.37
C MET A 20 -10.95 16.08 -17.28
N GLY A 21 -11.77 16.23 -16.24
CA GLY A 21 -13.01 15.49 -16.09
C GLY A 21 -12.90 14.15 -15.39
N HIS A 22 -11.75 13.83 -14.82
CA HIS A 22 -11.56 12.58 -14.08
C HIS A 22 -10.70 12.81 -12.85
N MET A 23 -10.61 11.80 -11.97
CA MET A 23 -9.88 11.93 -10.71
C MET A 23 -8.43 12.31 -10.95
N ASN A 24 -7.98 13.37 -10.26
CA ASN A 24 -6.62 13.85 -10.35
C ASN A 24 -5.64 12.86 -9.74
N ILE A 25 -4.44 12.79 -10.29
CA ILE A 25 -3.43 11.80 -9.88
C ILE A 25 -3.05 11.89 -8.41
N LYS A 26 -3.14 13.08 -7.80
CA LYS A 26 -2.79 13.21 -6.37
C LYS A 26 -3.70 12.39 -5.47
N TYR A 27 -4.94 12.15 -5.88
CA TYR A 27 -5.89 11.38 -5.08
C TYR A 27 -5.65 9.88 -5.21
N TYR A 28 -5.07 9.41 -6.32
CA TYR A 28 -4.56 8.05 -6.39
C TYR A 28 -3.44 7.85 -5.36
N ALA A 29 -2.50 8.80 -5.32
CA ALA A 29 -1.39 8.74 -4.37
C ALA A 29 -1.90 8.72 -2.93
N GLU A 30 -2.89 9.55 -2.61
CA GLU A 30 -3.48 9.59 -1.27
C GLU A 30 -4.12 8.25 -0.88
N LYS A 31 -4.87 7.65 -1.80
CA LYS A 31 -5.53 6.37 -1.55
C LYS A 31 -4.50 5.23 -1.41
N PHE A 32 -3.48 5.23 -2.25
CA PHE A 32 -2.40 4.25 -2.13
C PHE A 32 -1.60 4.43 -0.84
N ASP A 33 -1.43 5.67 -0.38
CA ASP A 33 -0.76 5.93 0.89
C ASP A 33 -1.56 5.34 2.05
N GLN A 34 -2.88 5.53 2.06
CA GLN A 34 -3.74 4.93 3.08
C GLN A 34 -3.64 3.41 3.05
N ALA A 35 -3.60 2.82 1.85
CA ALA A 35 -3.45 1.37 1.68
C ALA A 35 -2.11 0.88 2.24
N THR A 36 -1.04 1.65 2.04
CA THR A 36 0.29 1.31 2.56
C THR A 36 0.29 1.28 4.09
N TRP A 37 -0.29 2.30 4.73
CA TRP A 37 -0.40 2.30 6.19
C TRP A 37 -1.20 1.10 6.69
N LYS A 38 -2.25 0.74 5.97
CA LYS A 38 -3.10 -0.39 6.37
C LYS A 38 -2.33 -1.72 6.34
N ILE A 39 -1.57 -1.98 5.28
CA ILE A 39 -0.80 -3.23 5.20
C ILE A 39 0.34 -3.24 6.22
N LEU A 40 0.99 -2.09 6.45
CA LEU A 40 2.04 -2.01 7.46
C LEU A 40 1.48 -2.29 8.85
N MET A 41 0.31 -1.75 9.17
CA MET A 41 -0.34 -2.03 10.46
C MET A 41 -0.71 -3.50 10.58
N ALA A 42 -1.16 -4.11 9.48
CA ALA A 42 -1.54 -5.53 9.47
C ALA A 42 -0.36 -6.44 9.77
N VAL A 43 0.85 -6.07 9.35
CA VAL A 43 2.05 -6.88 9.63
C VAL A 43 2.69 -6.55 10.98
N GLY A 44 2.19 -5.53 11.68
CA GLY A 44 2.66 -5.20 13.02
C GLY A 44 3.46 -3.91 13.14
N VAL A 45 3.65 -3.19 12.03
CA VAL A 45 4.33 -1.90 12.06
C VAL A 45 3.26 -0.82 12.29
N THR A 46 2.83 -0.73 13.54
CA THR A 46 1.81 0.21 13.98
C THR A 46 2.46 1.52 14.45
N PRO A 47 1.68 2.60 14.60
CA PRO A 47 2.21 3.82 15.22
C PRO A 47 2.84 3.54 16.59
N ARG A 48 2.23 2.64 17.37
CA ARG A 48 2.76 2.25 18.67
C ARG A 48 4.10 1.57 18.56
N TYR A 49 4.25 0.65 17.58
CA TYR A 49 5.53 -0.01 17.32
C TYR A 49 6.63 1.02 17.02
N VAL A 50 6.32 1.97 16.14
CA VAL A 50 7.28 3.02 15.78
C VAL A 50 7.64 3.87 17.00
N GLN A 51 6.65 4.24 17.79
CA GLN A 51 6.86 5.05 18.99
C GLN A 51 7.71 4.31 20.04
N GLU A 52 7.45 3.04 20.26
CA GLU A 52 8.13 2.26 21.29
C GLU A 52 9.53 1.82 20.89
N THR A 53 9.75 1.52 19.61
CA THR A 53 11.04 0.98 19.16
C THR A 53 11.90 1.98 18.43
N GLY A 54 11.33 3.07 17.91
CA GLY A 54 12.04 4.00 17.04
C GLY A 54 12.35 3.41 15.68
N LYS A 55 11.62 2.36 15.27
CA LYS A 55 11.83 1.67 14.00
C LYS A 55 10.53 1.67 13.20
N GLY A 56 10.66 1.75 11.88
CA GLY A 56 9.50 1.75 10.99
C GLY A 56 9.95 1.40 9.58
N PHE A 57 9.14 1.77 8.59
CA PHE A 57 9.47 1.54 7.19
C PHE A 57 9.68 2.86 6.47
N ALA A 58 10.69 2.89 5.62
CA ALA A 58 10.94 3.99 4.68
C ALA A 58 10.71 3.46 3.27
N VAL A 59 10.11 4.27 2.40
CA VAL A 59 9.88 3.89 1.01
C VAL A 59 11.09 4.30 0.20
N LEU A 60 11.65 3.35 -0.54
CA LEU A 60 12.80 3.56 -1.42
C LEU A 60 12.39 3.80 -2.86
N GLU A 61 11.32 3.15 -3.31
CA GLU A 61 10.81 3.25 -4.68
C GLU A 61 9.30 3.19 -4.67
N SER A 62 8.67 3.92 -5.58
CA SER A 62 7.22 3.88 -5.75
C SER A 62 6.91 4.07 -7.24
N LEU A 63 6.23 3.11 -7.83
CA LEU A 63 5.83 3.16 -9.22
C LEU A 63 4.32 3.03 -9.32
N THR A 64 3.66 4.06 -9.83
CA THR A 64 2.21 4.04 -10.03
C THR A 64 1.93 3.98 -11.53
N LYS A 65 1.03 3.07 -11.91
CA LYS A 65 0.53 2.98 -13.28
C LYS A 65 -0.95 3.32 -13.29
N TYR A 66 -1.35 4.17 -14.21
CA TYR A 66 -2.75 4.61 -14.37
C TYR A 66 -3.30 3.95 -15.62
N LEU A 67 -4.21 3.02 -15.45
CA LEU A 67 -4.70 2.18 -16.54
C LEU A 67 -6.03 2.66 -17.13
N HIS A 68 -6.91 3.19 -16.27
CA HIS A 68 -8.21 3.69 -16.66
C HIS A 68 -8.59 4.90 -15.80
N GLU A 69 -9.26 5.87 -16.39
CA GLU A 69 -9.72 7.04 -15.65
C GLU A 69 -10.85 6.69 -14.69
N LEU A 70 -10.99 7.49 -13.64
CA LEU A 70 -12.06 7.35 -12.66
C LEU A 70 -12.91 8.61 -12.66
N LEU A 71 -14.22 8.40 -12.68
CA LEU A 71 -15.22 9.47 -12.68
C LEU A 71 -15.82 9.61 -11.28
N ALA A 72 -16.37 10.80 -10.99
CA ALA A 72 -17.03 11.05 -9.71
C ALA A 72 -18.10 10.01 -9.44
N GLY A 73 -18.22 9.58 -8.20
CA GLY A 73 -19.24 8.61 -7.79
C GLY A 73 -18.85 7.15 -7.96
N THR A 74 -17.71 6.86 -8.61
CA THR A 74 -17.26 5.48 -8.79
C THR A 74 -16.77 4.91 -7.46
N SER A 75 -17.28 3.74 -7.08
CA SER A 75 -16.83 3.01 -5.90
C SER A 75 -15.56 2.23 -6.25
N VAL A 76 -14.52 2.39 -5.44
CA VAL A 76 -13.24 1.73 -5.65
C VAL A 76 -12.79 1.02 -4.38
N LEU A 77 -11.95 0.01 -4.57
CA LEU A 77 -11.26 -0.65 -3.47
C LEU A 77 -9.80 -0.92 -3.88
N ILE A 78 -8.96 -1.10 -2.89
CA ILE A 78 -7.57 -1.49 -3.13
C ILE A 78 -7.34 -2.82 -2.44
N GLU A 79 -6.76 -3.76 -3.19
CA GLU A 79 -6.28 -5.03 -2.65
C GLU A 79 -4.77 -5.03 -2.70
N THR A 80 -4.15 -5.52 -1.64
CA THR A 80 -2.70 -5.47 -1.48
C THR A 80 -2.14 -6.86 -1.22
N VAL A 81 -1.04 -7.18 -1.89
CA VAL A 81 -0.23 -8.36 -1.60
C VAL A 81 1.22 -7.92 -1.44
N LEU A 82 2.03 -8.76 -0.79
CA LEU A 82 3.47 -8.55 -0.75
C LEU A 82 4.10 -9.45 -1.81
N LEU A 83 4.89 -8.86 -2.70
CA LEU A 83 5.55 -9.60 -3.77
C LEU A 83 6.85 -10.25 -3.30
N GLU A 84 7.52 -9.59 -2.37
CA GLU A 84 8.81 -10.05 -1.85
C GLU A 84 8.93 -9.63 -0.39
N VAL A 85 9.44 -10.52 0.44
CA VAL A 85 9.68 -10.25 1.86
C VAL A 85 11.08 -10.79 2.19
N THR A 86 11.97 -9.90 2.61
CA THR A 86 13.27 -10.29 3.16
C THR A 86 13.33 -9.82 4.61
N THR A 87 14.43 -10.07 5.29
CA THR A 87 14.57 -9.66 6.70
C THR A 87 14.53 -8.14 6.88
N LYS A 88 14.84 -7.37 5.83
CA LYS A 88 14.85 -5.91 5.89
C LYS A 88 13.89 -5.23 4.94
N LYS A 89 13.46 -5.88 3.86
CA LYS A 89 12.71 -5.25 2.78
C LYS A 89 11.40 -5.95 2.49
N VAL A 90 10.42 -5.16 2.06
CA VAL A 90 9.17 -5.69 1.52
C VAL A 90 8.87 -4.97 0.21
N ARG A 91 8.41 -5.72 -0.77
CA ARG A 91 7.88 -5.17 -2.01
C ARG A 91 6.38 -5.35 -1.99
N ILE A 92 5.66 -4.24 -2.05
CA ILE A 92 4.21 -4.17 -1.85
C ILE A 92 3.56 -3.88 -3.21
N LEU A 93 2.52 -4.62 -3.55
CA LEU A 93 1.71 -4.34 -4.73
C LEU A 93 0.29 -4.01 -4.32
N HIS A 94 -0.14 -2.80 -4.66
CA HIS A 94 -1.52 -2.34 -4.50
C HIS A 94 -2.21 -2.38 -5.86
N ARG A 95 -3.41 -2.97 -5.91
CA ARG A 95 -4.27 -2.94 -7.11
C ARG A 95 -5.55 -2.21 -6.76
N MET A 96 -5.79 -1.08 -7.44
CA MET A 96 -7.03 -0.32 -7.28
C MET A 96 -8.02 -0.80 -8.31
N LYS A 97 -9.22 -1.16 -7.87
CA LYS A 97 -10.27 -1.75 -8.71
C LYS A 97 -11.56 -0.97 -8.58
N LYS A 98 -12.35 -0.95 -9.66
CA LYS A 98 -13.75 -0.57 -9.57
C LYS A 98 -14.47 -1.69 -8.82
N LYS A 99 -15.20 -1.34 -7.79
CA LYS A 99 -15.89 -2.32 -6.95
C LYS A 99 -16.88 -3.16 -7.74
N GLU A 100 -17.64 -2.52 -8.64
CA GLU A 100 -18.74 -3.19 -9.36
C GLU A 100 -18.25 -4.19 -10.40
N THR A 101 -17.18 -3.86 -11.12
CA THR A 101 -16.72 -4.67 -12.24
C THR A 101 -15.48 -5.49 -11.94
N GLY A 102 -14.73 -5.11 -10.91
CA GLY A 102 -13.43 -5.71 -10.63
C GLY A 102 -12.32 -5.25 -11.57
N GLU A 103 -12.60 -4.29 -12.46
CA GLU A 103 -11.59 -3.76 -13.38
C GLU A 103 -10.49 -3.05 -12.62
N ILE A 104 -9.23 -3.41 -12.90
CA ILE A 104 -8.07 -2.75 -12.30
C ILE A 104 -7.85 -1.43 -13.02
N VAL A 105 -7.94 -0.33 -12.28
CA VAL A 105 -7.81 1.03 -12.82
C VAL A 105 -6.45 1.65 -12.58
N ALA A 106 -5.74 1.19 -11.57
CA ALA A 106 -4.39 1.67 -11.26
C ALA A 106 -3.67 0.65 -10.39
N THR A 107 -2.34 0.66 -10.47
CA THR A 107 -1.50 -0.14 -9.58
C THR A 107 -0.41 0.73 -9.00
N ASN A 108 0.05 0.36 -7.81
CA ASN A 108 1.18 1.01 -7.18
C ASN A 108 2.08 -0.06 -6.59
N GLU A 109 3.34 -0.07 -7.01
CA GLU A 109 4.33 -1.00 -6.47
C GLU A 109 5.36 -0.21 -5.68
N LEU A 110 5.53 -0.60 -4.42
CA LEU A 110 6.44 0.07 -3.48
C LEU A 110 7.52 -0.89 -3.04
N LEU A 111 8.73 -0.35 -2.88
CA LEU A 111 9.79 -1.05 -2.15
C LEU A 111 10.01 -0.30 -0.85
N GLY A 112 9.75 -0.99 0.27
CA GLY A 112 9.97 -0.45 1.61
C GLY A 112 11.11 -1.16 2.31
N ILE A 113 11.80 -0.45 3.17
CA ILE A 113 12.90 -1.01 3.96
C ILE A 113 12.64 -0.70 5.44
N HIS A 114 12.85 -1.71 6.29
CA HIS A 114 12.75 -1.55 7.74
C HIS A 114 13.94 -0.73 8.21
N PHE A 115 13.68 0.30 9.00
CA PHE A 115 14.62 1.39 9.22
C PHE A 115 14.64 1.83 10.67
N ASP A 116 15.85 2.01 11.21
CA ASP A 116 16.04 2.56 12.54
C ASP A 116 16.08 4.09 12.42
N LEU A 117 15.09 4.76 13.01
CA LEU A 117 14.93 6.21 12.89
C LEU A 117 15.99 6.98 13.68
N LYS A 118 16.57 6.39 14.72
CA LYS A 118 17.64 7.03 15.51
C LYS A 118 18.97 6.91 14.79
N LEU A 119 19.32 5.69 14.40
CA LEU A 119 20.60 5.42 13.75
C LEU A 119 20.61 5.82 12.27
N ARG A 120 19.43 6.08 11.71
CA ARG A 120 19.23 6.50 10.32
C ARG A 120 19.80 5.48 9.34
N LYS A 121 19.55 4.20 9.60
CA LYS A 121 20.00 3.11 8.72
C LYS A 121 19.02 1.95 8.76
N SER A 122 19.10 1.09 7.74
CA SER A 122 18.23 -0.09 7.67
C SER A 122 18.58 -1.09 8.78
N CYS A 123 17.60 -1.86 9.18
CA CYS A 123 17.76 -2.90 10.18
C CYS A 123 16.78 -4.02 9.95
N GLU A 124 17.08 -5.19 10.49
CA GLU A 124 16.21 -6.35 10.34
C GLU A 124 14.90 -6.17 11.10
N MET A 125 13.82 -6.68 10.53
CA MET A 125 12.53 -6.75 11.21
C MET A 125 12.58 -7.78 12.33
N PRO A 126 11.82 -7.57 13.42
CA PRO A 126 11.58 -8.65 14.38
C PRO A 126 10.96 -9.86 13.68
N SER A 127 11.25 -11.07 14.16
CA SER A 127 10.73 -12.29 13.55
C SER A 127 9.22 -12.32 13.48
N SER A 128 8.52 -11.77 14.47
CA SER A 128 7.05 -11.71 14.49
C SER A 128 6.50 -10.90 13.31
N ILE A 129 7.13 -9.77 12.99
CA ILE A 129 6.72 -8.94 11.85
C ILE A 129 7.07 -9.64 10.55
N PHE A 130 8.27 -10.18 10.46
CA PHE A 130 8.72 -10.92 9.26
C PHE A 130 7.77 -12.08 8.93
N GLU A 131 7.41 -12.89 9.93
CA GLU A 131 6.52 -14.03 9.72
C GLU A 131 5.11 -13.58 9.33
N THR A 132 4.60 -12.53 9.96
CA THR A 132 3.29 -11.99 9.59
C THR A 132 3.32 -11.45 8.16
N ALA A 133 4.40 -10.77 7.79
CA ALA A 133 4.55 -10.28 6.41
C ALA A 133 4.54 -11.43 5.41
N LEU A 134 5.21 -12.55 5.73
CA LEU A 134 5.20 -13.72 4.86
C LEU A 134 3.79 -14.26 4.59
N SER A 135 2.87 -14.10 5.56
CA SER A 135 1.49 -14.57 5.39
C SER A 135 0.72 -13.76 4.34
N TYR A 136 1.19 -12.57 3.98
CA TYR A 136 0.59 -11.74 2.93
C TYR A 136 1.33 -11.84 1.61
N LYS A 137 2.35 -12.68 1.54
CA LYS A 137 3.10 -12.83 0.31
C LYS A 137 2.26 -13.53 -0.75
N ASP A 138 2.30 -13.00 -1.97
CA ASP A 138 1.63 -13.61 -3.11
C ASP A 138 2.30 -14.94 -3.41
N THR A 139 1.48 -16.01 -3.49
CA THR A 139 1.98 -17.37 -3.71
C THR A 139 1.96 -17.80 -5.18
N ASN A 140 1.51 -16.89 -6.05
CA ASN A 140 1.45 -17.18 -7.49
C ASN A 140 2.77 -16.90 -8.21
#